data_bf8e6989c8a443a758466f59cdda36f8
#
_entry.id   bf8e6989c8a443a758466f59cdda36f8
#
_cell.length_a   1.000
_cell.length_b   1.000
_cell.length_c   1.000
_cell.angle_alpha   90.00
_cell.angle_beta   90.00
_cell.angle_gamma   90.00
#
_symmetry.space_group_name_H-M   'P 1'
#
loop_
_entity.id
_entity.type
_entity.pdbx_description
1 polymer ?
#
loop_
_entity_poly.entity_id
_entity_poly.type
_entity_poly.pdbx_seq_one_letter_code
_entity_poly.pdbx_strand_id
1 'polypeptide(L)'
;ILAYLPGDQGGSAIADIISGKINPSGKLPYTYPKYNGVKMHYDHKQSELINANTWKNDFYDPQWDFGFGLSYTNFEYSNLKINSSLVSANVDLKISVDVKNTGKQRGKEVVQLYLRDHFATISPPLKKLKRFSKVDLRPNETVTVNFIINSDDLKFYGINNKWIVEDGKFSIMIDDLKTDFTYKN
;
A
#
# COMPACT_ATOMS: atom_id res chain seq x y z
N ILE A 1 16.36 -6.03 10.43
CA ILE A 1 15.18 -6.14 11.33
C ILE A 1 15.04 -4.80 12.05
N LEU A 2 13.87 -4.19 11.96
CA LEU A 2 13.50 -3.02 12.76
C LEU A 2 12.71 -3.50 13.97
N ALA A 3 13.35 -3.53 15.13
CA ALA A 3 12.75 -4.05 16.34
C ALA A 3 12.13 -2.97 17.24
N TYR A 4 12.33 -1.68 16.91
CA TYR A 4 11.90 -0.53 17.73
C TYR A 4 12.30 -0.67 19.20
N LEU A 5 11.32 -0.61 20.11
CA LEU A 5 11.47 -0.86 21.55
C LEU A 5 10.78 -2.19 21.89
N PRO A 6 11.47 -3.34 21.74
CA PRO A 6 10.82 -4.65 21.73
C PRO A 6 10.44 -5.18 23.12
N GLY A 7 10.80 -4.50 24.20
CA GLY A 7 10.50 -4.91 25.57
C GLY A 7 11.25 -6.17 26.01
N ASP A 8 10.84 -6.77 27.12
CA ASP A 8 11.55 -7.89 27.79
C ASP A 8 11.64 -9.14 26.95
N GLN A 9 10.67 -9.41 26.07
CA GLN A 9 10.66 -10.57 25.19
C GLN A 9 11.32 -10.32 23.83
N GLY A 10 11.88 -9.13 23.63
CA GLY A 10 12.46 -8.72 22.35
C GLY A 10 13.62 -9.59 21.89
N GLY A 11 14.49 -10.01 22.82
CA GLY A 11 15.61 -10.85 22.50
C GLY A 11 15.19 -12.22 21.93
N SER A 12 14.23 -12.88 22.56
CA SER A 12 13.70 -14.16 22.10
C SER A 12 12.95 -14.02 20.77
N ALA A 13 12.13 -12.98 20.60
CA ALA A 13 11.40 -12.72 19.37
C ALA A 13 12.34 -12.47 18.17
N ILE A 14 13.42 -11.70 18.38
CA ILE A 14 14.43 -11.44 17.34
C ILE A 14 15.19 -12.73 17.00
N ALA A 15 15.57 -13.53 18.00
CA ALA A 15 16.25 -14.81 17.79
C ALA A 15 15.38 -15.80 17.00
N ASP A 16 14.08 -15.87 17.28
CA ASP A 16 13.14 -16.73 16.56
C ASP A 16 13.00 -16.31 15.07
N ILE A 17 13.06 -15.02 14.78
CA ILE A 17 13.06 -14.53 13.39
C ILE A 17 14.40 -14.87 12.72
N ILE A 18 15.53 -14.54 13.34
CA ILE A 18 16.87 -14.77 12.74
C ILE A 18 17.11 -16.25 12.48
N SER A 19 16.68 -17.14 13.38
CA SER A 19 16.82 -18.58 13.23
C SER A 19 15.84 -19.20 12.21
N GLY A 20 14.88 -18.41 11.69
CA GLY A 20 13.87 -18.89 10.75
C GLY A 20 12.73 -19.68 11.42
N LYS A 21 12.67 -19.75 12.74
CA LYS A 21 11.59 -20.40 13.49
C LYS A 21 10.26 -19.67 13.29
N ILE A 22 10.32 -18.33 13.18
CA ILE A 22 9.17 -17.48 12.85
C ILE A 22 9.45 -16.74 11.55
N ASN A 23 8.52 -16.84 10.59
CA ASN A 23 8.58 -16.09 9.36
C ASN A 23 8.11 -14.65 9.62
N PRO A 24 8.94 -13.61 9.34
CA PRO A 24 8.56 -12.22 9.53
C PRO A 24 7.40 -11.82 8.60
N SER A 25 6.53 -10.95 9.08
CA SER A 25 5.37 -10.48 8.33
C SER A 25 5.03 -9.02 8.62
N GLY A 26 5.95 -8.29 9.23
CA GLY A 26 5.80 -6.86 9.47
C GLY A 26 6.04 -6.04 8.20
N LYS A 27 5.28 -4.96 8.04
CA LYS A 27 5.50 -3.96 6.99
C LYS A 27 5.85 -2.63 7.64
N LEU A 28 6.69 -1.84 6.97
CA LEU A 28 7.10 -0.53 7.47
C LEU A 28 5.90 0.43 7.55
N PRO A 29 5.62 1.03 8.71
CA PRO A 29 4.54 2.01 8.87
C PRO A 29 4.97 3.44 8.51
N TYR A 30 6.12 3.62 7.90
CA TYR A 30 6.66 4.89 7.40
C TYR A 30 7.65 4.63 6.26
N THR A 31 7.93 5.68 5.49
CA THR A 31 8.99 5.65 4.47
C THR A 31 10.35 5.78 5.14
N TYR A 32 11.22 4.78 4.95
CA TYR A 32 12.54 4.76 5.58
C TYR A 32 13.55 5.55 4.74
N PRO A 33 14.15 6.63 5.27
CA PRO A 33 15.08 7.45 4.53
C PRO A 33 16.40 6.72 4.25
N LYS A 34 17.00 6.99 3.10
CA LYS A 34 18.29 6.42 2.71
C LYS A 34 19.46 7.12 3.43
N TYR A 35 19.29 8.39 3.74
CA TYR A 35 20.33 9.22 4.37
C TYR A 35 19.79 9.89 5.63
N ASN A 36 20.67 10.14 6.59
CA ASN A 36 20.33 10.89 7.81
C ASN A 36 19.94 12.34 7.46
N GLY A 37 18.92 12.85 8.15
CA GLY A 37 18.46 14.23 7.98
C GLY A 37 17.55 14.48 6.79
N VAL A 38 17.29 13.48 5.94
CA VAL A 38 16.34 13.58 4.84
C VAL A 38 14.92 13.35 5.36
N LYS A 39 14.01 14.27 5.03
CA LYS A 39 12.58 14.11 5.32
C LYS A 39 11.92 13.38 4.16
N MET A 40 11.30 12.24 4.46
CA MET A 40 10.50 11.47 3.53
C MET A 40 9.03 11.56 3.94
N HIS A 41 8.21 12.16 3.07
CA HIS A 41 6.79 12.33 3.32
C HIS A 41 6.01 11.12 2.78
N TYR A 42 5.05 10.64 3.56
CA TYR A 42 4.11 9.61 3.11
C TYR A 42 3.31 10.08 1.87
N ASP A 43 2.82 11.32 1.91
CA ASP A 43 2.00 11.95 0.86
C ASP A 43 2.85 12.56 -0.29
N HIS A 44 3.92 11.89 -0.72
CA HIS A 44 4.75 12.39 -1.82
C HIS A 44 3.96 12.46 -3.14
N LYS A 45 4.35 13.42 -3.99
CA LYS A 45 3.64 13.78 -5.21
C LYS A 45 4.41 13.36 -6.47
N GLN A 46 3.72 13.37 -7.61
CA GLN A 46 4.33 13.05 -8.91
C GLN A 46 5.55 13.94 -9.21
N SER A 47 5.48 15.22 -8.83
CA SER A 47 6.59 16.17 -9.03
C SER A 47 7.86 15.82 -8.24
N GLU A 48 7.76 15.04 -7.19
CA GLU A 48 8.88 14.59 -6.36
C GLU A 48 9.57 13.35 -6.92
N LEU A 49 8.92 12.65 -7.87
CA LEU A 49 9.48 11.49 -8.57
C LEU A 49 10.22 11.88 -9.87
N ILE A 50 10.26 13.13 -10.23
CA ILE A 50 10.92 13.56 -11.47
C ILE A 50 12.43 13.35 -11.29
N ASN A 51 12.86 12.17 -11.66
CA ASN A 51 14.22 11.89 -12.06
C ASN A 51 14.43 12.54 -13.41
N ALA A 52 14.62 13.86 -13.42
CA ALA A 52 15.16 14.51 -14.58
C ALA A 52 16.63 14.11 -14.63
N ASN A 53 17.03 13.29 -15.58
CA ASN A 53 18.43 13.01 -15.92
C ASN A 53 19.29 14.28 -16.13
N THR A 54 18.72 15.46 -15.92
CA THR A 54 19.32 16.78 -16.10
C THR A 54 19.37 17.61 -14.81
N TRP A 55 18.56 17.31 -13.81
CA TRP A 55 18.52 18.06 -12.55
C TRP A 55 18.47 17.04 -11.41
N LYS A 56 19.58 16.82 -10.74
CA LYS A 56 19.76 15.90 -9.61
C LYS A 56 18.98 16.36 -8.36
N ASN A 57 17.69 16.41 -8.44
CA ASN A 57 16.81 16.60 -7.30
C ASN A 57 15.99 15.33 -7.13
N ASP A 58 16.65 14.23 -6.72
CA ASP A 58 16.00 13.02 -6.25
C ASP A 58 15.37 13.32 -4.89
N PHE A 59 14.30 14.12 -4.89
CA PHE A 59 13.60 14.49 -3.67
C PHE A 59 12.96 13.28 -2.98
N TYR A 60 12.71 12.22 -3.74
CA TYR A 60 12.15 10.98 -3.22
C TYR A 60 13.01 9.78 -3.65
N ASP A 61 14.00 9.45 -2.82
CA ASP A 61 14.87 8.28 -2.95
C ASP A 61 14.97 7.58 -1.57
N PRO A 62 13.90 6.87 -1.16
CA PRO A 62 13.92 6.17 0.12
C PRO A 62 14.80 4.92 0.07
N GLN A 63 15.33 4.51 1.21
CA GLN A 63 15.93 3.19 1.36
C GLN A 63 14.86 2.10 1.23
N TRP A 64 13.69 2.32 1.86
CA TRP A 64 12.51 1.47 1.75
C TRP A 64 11.23 2.30 1.85
N ASP A 65 10.30 2.00 0.97
CA ASP A 65 9.00 2.64 0.94
C ASP A 65 8.13 2.28 2.15
N PHE A 66 7.15 3.13 2.44
CA PHE A 66 6.03 2.76 3.31
C PHE A 66 5.40 1.44 2.82
N GLY A 67 5.12 0.55 3.75
CA GLY A 67 4.53 -0.75 3.44
C GLY A 67 5.52 -1.83 3.00
N PHE A 68 6.82 -1.51 2.89
CA PHE A 68 7.85 -2.51 2.58
C PHE A 68 8.04 -3.51 3.72
N GLY A 69 8.30 -4.77 3.36
CA GLY A 69 8.65 -5.82 4.31
C GLY A 69 8.99 -7.11 3.59
N LEU A 70 9.93 -7.86 4.16
CA LEU A 70 10.41 -9.13 3.64
C LEU A 70 9.77 -10.31 4.36
N SER A 71 9.79 -11.47 3.70
CA SER A 71 9.33 -12.76 4.21
C SER A 71 10.31 -13.85 3.80
N TYR A 72 10.31 -14.97 4.51
CA TYR A 72 11.05 -16.19 4.12
C TYR A 72 10.28 -17.04 3.10
N THR A 73 9.10 -16.59 2.68
CA THR A 73 8.32 -17.18 1.59
C THR A 73 7.94 -16.11 0.57
N ASN A 74 7.41 -16.51 -0.57
CA ASN A 74 7.02 -15.60 -1.64
C ASN A 74 5.50 -15.61 -1.79
N PHE A 75 4.93 -14.46 -2.10
CA PHE A 75 3.52 -14.30 -2.38
C PHE A 75 3.33 -13.76 -3.80
N GLU A 76 2.34 -14.29 -4.48
CA GLU A 76 1.93 -13.86 -5.82
C GLU A 76 0.52 -13.33 -5.76
N TYR A 77 0.32 -12.16 -6.36
CA TYR A 77 -0.98 -11.51 -6.46
C TYR A 77 -1.53 -11.68 -7.87
N SER A 78 -2.83 -11.99 -7.97
CA SER A 78 -3.50 -12.19 -9.25
C SER A 78 -4.98 -11.84 -9.18
N ASN A 79 -5.64 -11.82 -10.34
CA ASN A 79 -7.09 -11.68 -10.44
C ASN A 79 -7.67 -10.45 -9.72
N LEU A 80 -6.98 -9.29 -9.76
CA LEU A 80 -7.54 -8.06 -9.26
C LEU A 80 -8.80 -7.69 -10.07
N LYS A 81 -9.94 -7.62 -9.38
CA LYS A 81 -11.25 -7.32 -9.98
C LYS A 81 -11.97 -6.24 -9.19
N ILE A 82 -12.76 -5.45 -9.90
CA ILE A 82 -13.70 -4.49 -9.34
C ILE A 82 -15.10 -4.78 -9.88
N ASN A 83 -16.13 -4.49 -9.08
CA ASN A 83 -17.52 -4.73 -9.48
C ASN A 83 -18.07 -3.71 -10.50
N SER A 84 -17.45 -2.54 -10.60
CA SER A 84 -17.87 -1.47 -11.53
C SER A 84 -16.69 -0.57 -11.89
N SER A 85 -16.63 -0.14 -13.15
CA SER A 85 -15.70 0.90 -13.61
C SER A 85 -16.27 2.32 -13.45
N LEU A 86 -17.54 2.45 -13.06
CA LEU A 86 -18.20 3.71 -12.76
C LEU A 86 -18.79 3.64 -11.35
N VAL A 87 -18.44 4.60 -10.51
CA VAL A 87 -18.84 4.71 -9.09
C VAL A 87 -19.50 6.07 -8.87
N SER A 88 -20.49 6.14 -8.00
CA SER A 88 -21.15 7.36 -7.56
C SER A 88 -21.28 7.40 -6.04
N ALA A 89 -21.80 8.50 -5.51
CA ALA A 89 -21.87 8.76 -4.06
C ALA A 89 -22.51 7.63 -3.23
N ASN A 90 -23.43 6.87 -3.82
CA ASN A 90 -24.21 5.84 -3.11
C ASN A 90 -23.82 4.40 -3.53
N VAL A 91 -22.72 4.23 -4.25
CA VAL A 91 -22.30 2.93 -4.78
C VAL A 91 -20.93 2.56 -4.22
N ASP A 92 -20.90 1.48 -3.46
CA ASP A 92 -19.65 0.91 -2.96
C ASP A 92 -18.88 0.20 -4.09
N LEU A 93 -17.60 0.51 -4.20
CA LEU A 93 -16.67 -0.23 -5.03
C LEU A 93 -16.19 -1.46 -4.26
N LYS A 94 -16.59 -2.65 -4.74
CA LYS A 94 -16.11 -3.93 -4.21
C LYS A 94 -14.91 -4.38 -5.02
N ILE A 95 -13.84 -4.70 -4.31
CA ILE A 95 -12.55 -5.10 -4.88
C ILE A 95 -12.22 -6.50 -4.39
N SER A 96 -11.74 -7.36 -5.26
CA SER A 96 -11.21 -8.67 -4.90
C SER A 96 -9.84 -8.90 -5.54
N VAL A 97 -8.97 -9.61 -4.83
CA VAL A 97 -7.65 -10.02 -5.31
C VAL A 97 -7.32 -11.39 -4.74
N ASP A 98 -6.70 -12.24 -5.55
CA ASP A 98 -6.18 -13.52 -5.10
C ASP A 98 -4.72 -13.38 -4.66
N VAL A 99 -4.41 -13.99 -3.52
CA VAL A 99 -3.05 -14.03 -2.95
C VAL A 99 -2.66 -15.47 -2.76
N LYS A 100 -1.56 -15.90 -3.35
CA LYS A 100 -1.02 -17.24 -3.27
C LYS A 100 0.35 -17.24 -2.62
N ASN A 101 0.57 -18.16 -1.70
CA ASN A 101 1.92 -18.45 -1.21
C ASN A 101 2.61 -19.40 -2.19
N THR A 102 3.57 -18.89 -2.96
CA THR A 102 4.34 -19.67 -3.95
C THR A 102 5.62 -20.26 -3.39
N GLY A 103 5.97 -19.93 -2.14
CA GLY A 103 7.17 -20.47 -1.50
C GLY A 103 6.93 -21.78 -0.77
N LYS A 104 7.96 -22.22 -0.04
CA LYS A 104 7.99 -23.55 0.63
C LYS A 104 7.60 -23.49 2.11
N GLN A 105 7.43 -22.31 2.67
CA GLN A 105 7.12 -22.10 4.09
C GLN A 105 5.77 -21.41 4.26
N ARG A 106 5.10 -21.73 5.37
CA ARG A 106 3.92 -20.96 5.80
C ARG A 106 4.34 -19.52 6.10
N GLY A 107 3.53 -18.57 5.66
CA GLY A 107 3.79 -17.15 5.90
C GLY A 107 2.53 -16.33 6.01
N LYS A 108 2.68 -15.20 6.69
CA LYS A 108 1.62 -14.19 6.76
C LYS A 108 1.96 -13.05 5.83
N GLU A 109 0.99 -12.62 5.03
CA GLU A 109 1.12 -11.47 4.15
C GLU A 109 0.13 -10.37 4.53
N VAL A 110 0.57 -9.12 4.37
CA VAL A 110 -0.30 -7.94 4.56
C VAL A 110 -0.67 -7.40 3.19
N VAL A 111 -1.86 -7.74 2.75
CA VAL A 111 -2.44 -7.25 1.50
C VAL A 111 -2.83 -5.79 1.68
N GLN A 112 -2.18 -4.88 0.95
CA GLN A 112 -2.34 -3.44 1.09
C GLN A 112 -3.06 -2.90 -0.15
N LEU A 113 -4.20 -2.25 0.05
CA LEU A 113 -4.95 -1.58 -1.00
C LEU A 113 -4.68 -0.09 -0.96
N TYR A 114 -4.12 0.42 -2.05
CA TYR A 114 -3.85 1.84 -2.27
C TYR A 114 -4.83 2.42 -3.27
N LEU A 115 -5.22 3.67 -3.03
CA LEU A 115 -6.00 4.49 -3.92
C LEU A 115 -5.12 5.61 -4.48
N ARG A 116 -5.23 5.85 -5.79
CA ARG A 116 -4.67 7.01 -6.48
C ARG A 116 -5.79 7.83 -7.09
N ASP A 117 -5.82 9.11 -6.80
CA ASP A 117 -6.53 10.12 -7.55
C ASP A 117 -5.60 10.66 -8.66
N HIS A 118 -6.09 10.73 -9.89
CA HIS A 118 -5.25 11.18 -11.01
C HIS A 118 -5.22 12.70 -11.14
N PHE A 119 -6.36 13.36 -10.86
CA PHE A 119 -6.51 14.80 -11.03
C PHE A 119 -7.48 15.34 -10.00
N ALA A 120 -7.04 16.31 -9.23
CA ALA A 120 -7.88 17.06 -8.30
C ALA A 120 -7.49 18.54 -8.31
N THR A 121 -8.36 19.41 -7.84
CA THR A 121 -8.11 20.85 -7.69
C THR A 121 -6.86 21.14 -6.87
N ILE A 122 -6.54 20.28 -5.91
CA ILE A 122 -5.28 20.28 -5.17
C ILE A 122 -4.45 19.09 -5.65
N SER A 123 -3.17 19.29 -5.94
CA SER A 123 -2.27 18.22 -6.39
C SER A 123 -2.34 17.01 -5.45
N PRO A 124 -2.88 15.86 -5.91
CA PRO A 124 -3.03 14.69 -5.06
C PRO A 124 -1.69 13.97 -4.85
N PRO A 125 -1.53 13.22 -3.75
CA PRO A 125 -0.41 12.32 -3.57
C PRO A 125 -0.47 11.17 -4.58
N LEU A 126 0.66 10.53 -4.82
CA LEU A 126 0.75 9.42 -5.77
C LEU A 126 -0.17 8.26 -5.44
N LYS A 127 -0.28 7.92 -4.16
CA LYS A 127 -1.16 6.86 -3.66
C LYS A 127 -1.38 7.01 -2.17
N LYS A 128 -2.54 6.57 -1.68
CA LYS A 128 -2.86 6.50 -0.25
C LYS A 128 -3.33 5.11 0.12
N LEU A 129 -2.80 4.55 1.20
CA LEU A 129 -3.31 3.31 1.78
C LEU A 129 -4.72 3.53 2.32
N LYS A 130 -5.69 2.78 1.81
CA LYS A 130 -7.09 2.88 2.23
C LYS A 130 -7.57 1.68 3.04
N ARG A 131 -7.09 0.48 2.68
CA ARG A 131 -7.42 -0.77 3.37
C ARG A 131 -6.20 -1.67 3.44
N PHE A 132 -6.20 -2.56 4.40
CA PHE A 132 -5.27 -3.68 4.45
C PHE A 132 -5.94 -4.89 5.11
N SER A 133 -5.42 -6.07 4.78
CA SER A 133 -5.83 -7.33 5.39
C SER A 133 -4.62 -8.21 5.58
N LYS A 134 -4.52 -8.87 6.73
CA LYS A 134 -3.43 -9.82 7.01
C LYS A 134 -3.95 -11.24 6.86
N VAL A 135 -3.37 -11.97 5.92
CA VAL A 135 -3.69 -13.37 5.62
C VAL A 135 -2.56 -14.30 6.05
N ASP A 136 -2.89 -15.53 6.39
CA ASP A 136 -1.93 -16.57 6.81
C ASP A 136 -2.07 -17.76 5.87
N LEU A 137 -1.03 -18.04 5.08
CA LEU A 137 -1.08 -18.98 3.97
C LEU A 137 -0.04 -20.09 4.11
N ARG A 138 -0.48 -21.33 3.95
CA ARG A 138 0.40 -22.49 3.79
C ARG A 138 1.05 -22.48 2.40
N PRO A 139 2.14 -23.24 2.18
CA PRO A 139 2.69 -23.42 0.84
C PRO A 139 1.62 -23.85 -0.17
N ASN A 140 1.62 -23.17 -1.34
CA ASN A 140 0.65 -23.36 -2.44
C ASN A 140 -0.83 -22.99 -2.12
N GLU A 141 -1.11 -22.48 -0.93
CA GLU A 141 -2.45 -22.03 -0.59
C GLU A 141 -2.74 -20.69 -1.25
N THR A 142 -3.98 -20.53 -1.73
CA THR A 142 -4.51 -19.31 -2.33
C THR A 142 -5.74 -18.86 -1.53
N VAL A 143 -5.86 -17.57 -1.29
CA VAL A 143 -7.03 -16.94 -0.69
C VAL A 143 -7.47 -15.73 -1.51
N THR A 144 -8.77 -15.53 -1.64
CA THR A 144 -9.32 -14.29 -2.19
C THR A 144 -9.58 -13.29 -1.06
N VAL A 145 -8.94 -12.12 -1.17
CA VAL A 145 -9.13 -11.00 -0.22
C VAL A 145 -10.08 -9.99 -0.84
N ASN A 146 -11.07 -9.57 -0.05
CA ASN A 146 -12.08 -8.62 -0.49
C ASN A 146 -11.97 -7.31 0.30
N PHE A 147 -12.14 -6.20 -0.40
CA PHE A 147 -12.17 -4.85 0.16
C PHE A 147 -13.38 -4.09 -0.34
N ILE A 148 -13.75 -3.06 0.41
CA ILE A 148 -14.80 -2.10 0.02
C ILE A 148 -14.22 -0.70 0.14
N ILE A 149 -14.40 0.09 -0.91
CA ILE A 149 -14.11 1.53 -0.97
C ILE A 149 -15.44 2.25 -1.23
N ASN A 150 -15.73 3.25 -0.43
CA ASN A 150 -16.91 4.10 -0.59
C ASN A 150 -16.52 5.54 -0.98
N SER A 151 -17.50 6.40 -1.20
CA SER A 151 -17.26 7.79 -1.59
C SER A 151 -16.47 8.60 -0.54
N ASP A 152 -16.58 8.26 0.75
CA ASP A 152 -15.80 8.93 1.81
C ASP A 152 -14.30 8.63 1.71
N ASP A 153 -13.92 7.48 1.16
CA ASP A 153 -12.53 7.13 0.92
C ASP A 153 -11.88 7.98 -0.18
N LEU A 154 -12.70 8.55 -1.09
CA LEU A 154 -12.24 9.39 -2.20
C LEU A 154 -12.05 10.84 -1.79
N LYS A 155 -12.58 11.25 -0.63
CA LYS A 155 -12.53 12.62 -0.17
C LYS A 155 -11.10 13.12 0.07
N PHE A 156 -10.91 14.38 -0.27
CA PHE A 156 -9.74 15.16 0.09
C PHE A 156 -10.16 16.52 0.65
N TYR A 157 -9.24 17.20 1.33
CA TYR A 157 -9.51 18.52 1.92
C TYR A 157 -9.23 19.59 0.87
N GLY A 158 -10.31 20.20 0.37
CA GLY A 158 -10.28 21.17 -0.72
C GLY A 158 -9.87 22.58 -0.29
N ILE A 159 -9.68 23.47 -1.26
CA ILE A 159 -9.29 24.88 -1.04
C ILE A 159 -10.27 25.68 -0.19
N ASN A 160 -11.54 25.26 -0.14
CA ASN A 160 -12.60 25.88 0.65
C ASN A 160 -12.66 25.37 2.10
N ASN A 161 -11.63 24.69 2.56
CA ASN A 161 -11.56 24.09 3.89
C ASN A 161 -12.70 23.10 4.18
N LYS A 162 -13.09 22.30 3.19
CA LYS A 162 -14.13 21.27 3.30
C LYS A 162 -13.63 19.95 2.69
N TRP A 163 -14.13 18.85 3.24
CA TRP A 163 -13.96 17.54 2.62
C TRP A 163 -14.85 17.44 1.38
N ILE A 164 -14.24 17.21 0.23
CA ILE A 164 -14.92 17.11 -1.07
C ILE A 164 -14.45 15.89 -1.85
N VAL A 165 -15.28 15.42 -2.76
CA VAL A 165 -14.92 14.47 -3.82
C VAL A 165 -15.18 15.20 -5.14
N GLU A 166 -14.25 15.10 -6.06
CA GLU A 166 -14.40 15.62 -7.42
C GLU A 166 -14.62 14.48 -8.40
N ASP A 167 -15.37 14.77 -9.46
CA ASP A 167 -15.52 13.84 -10.57
C ASP A 167 -14.15 13.59 -11.20
N GLY A 168 -13.82 12.33 -11.44
CA GLY A 168 -12.50 12.03 -11.98
C GLY A 168 -12.17 10.57 -12.08
N LYS A 169 -10.96 10.35 -12.58
CA LYS A 169 -10.37 9.02 -12.72
C LYS A 169 -9.55 8.66 -11.49
N PHE A 170 -9.78 7.47 -10.98
CA PHE A 170 -9.07 6.88 -9.85
C PHE A 170 -8.47 5.53 -10.23
N SER A 171 -7.47 5.10 -9.47
CA SER A 171 -6.91 3.74 -9.57
C SER A 171 -6.89 3.05 -8.22
N ILE A 172 -7.23 1.77 -8.23
CA ILE A 172 -6.92 0.83 -7.17
C ILE A 172 -5.60 0.15 -7.49
N MET A 173 -4.73 0.06 -6.50
CA MET A 173 -3.41 -0.56 -6.63
C MET A 173 -3.21 -1.54 -5.46
N ILE A 174 -2.85 -2.78 -5.79
CA ILE A 174 -2.51 -3.83 -4.81
C ILE A 174 -1.27 -4.53 -5.36
N ASP A 175 -0.15 -4.42 -4.65
CA ASP A 175 1.15 -4.85 -5.13
C ASP A 175 1.44 -4.24 -6.53
N ASP A 176 1.82 -5.02 -7.53
CA ASP A 176 2.04 -4.58 -8.91
C ASP A 176 0.75 -4.50 -9.76
N LEU A 177 -0.37 -4.97 -9.20
CA LEU A 177 -1.65 -4.97 -9.90
C LEU A 177 -2.34 -3.60 -9.79
N LYS A 178 -2.97 -3.19 -10.90
CA LYS A 178 -3.68 -1.93 -10.99
C LYS A 178 -4.96 -2.07 -11.80
N THR A 179 -6.02 -1.41 -11.34
CA THR A 179 -7.28 -1.25 -12.10
C THR A 179 -7.83 0.16 -11.92
N ASP A 180 -8.45 0.69 -12.96
CA ASP A 180 -8.96 2.06 -12.97
C ASP A 180 -10.49 2.06 -12.87
N PHE A 181 -11.02 3.13 -12.25
CA PHE A 181 -12.45 3.43 -12.25
C PHE A 181 -12.66 4.94 -12.34
N THR A 182 -13.89 5.34 -12.65
CA THR A 182 -14.30 6.74 -12.70
C THR A 182 -15.34 7.00 -11.62
N TYR A 183 -15.17 8.09 -10.87
CA TYR A 183 -16.19 8.60 -9.97
C TYR A 183 -16.97 9.71 -10.67
N LYS A 184 -18.30 9.67 -10.55
CA LYS A 184 -19.23 10.74 -10.95
C LYS A 184 -20.22 11.00 -9.83
N ASN A 185 -20.40 12.28 -9.53
CA ASN A 185 -21.34 12.77 -8.52
C ASN A 185 -22.79 12.63 -8.98
#